data_65736b2785d45c4ff1fc71dd1b736405
#
_entry.id   65736b2785d45c4ff1fc71dd1b736405
#
_cell.length_a   1.000
_cell.length_b   1.000
_cell.length_c   1.000
_cell.angle_alpha   90.00
_cell.angle_beta   90.00
_cell.angle_gamma   90.00
#
_symmetry.space_group_name_H-M   'P 1'
#
loop_
_entity.id
_entity.type
_entity.pdbx_description
1 polymer ?
#
loop_
_entity_poly.entity_id
_entity_poly.type
_entity_poly.pdbx_seq_one_letter_code
_entity_poly.pdbx_strand_id
1 'polypeptide(L)'
;VLSPNPNEKLTPGNLTRIRLDDVRDMPTVKMPYGNDVAVVHASSGMRRIIALAYFLVWCWEEHIKAAKLLSENTSNQVVFLIDEVESHLHPKWQRKIIPALLKVVQSLISGAEVQVLAVTHSPLVMASVETQFSELDDAWFDLDLVQQNNDFKVEFVKRPFIKLGD
;
A
#
# COMPACT_ATOMS: atom_id res chain seq x y z
N VAL A 1 -7.86 -5.47 7.58
CA VAL A 1 -8.21 -4.35 6.70
C VAL A 1 -7.64 -4.51 5.29
N LEU A 2 -6.38 -4.96 5.15
CA LEU A 2 -5.71 -5.15 3.85
C LEU A 2 -6.07 -6.46 3.12
N SER A 3 -7.09 -7.19 3.55
CA SER A 3 -7.49 -8.45 2.92
C SER A 3 -8.49 -8.24 1.79
N PRO A 4 -8.35 -8.89 0.63
CA PRO A 4 -9.25 -8.72 -0.51
C PRO A 4 -10.64 -9.35 -0.27
N ASN A 5 -10.71 -10.31 0.65
CA ASN A 5 -11.92 -11.04 0.98
C ASN A 5 -12.01 -11.26 2.50
N PRO A 6 -13.18 -11.13 3.13
CA PRO A 6 -13.35 -11.45 4.56
C PRO A 6 -12.89 -12.85 4.95
N ASN A 7 -12.98 -13.81 4.03
CA ASN A 7 -12.58 -15.21 4.25
C ASN A 7 -11.08 -15.47 4.01
N GLU A 8 -10.34 -14.50 3.46
CA GLU A 8 -8.91 -14.62 3.15
C GLU A 8 -8.10 -13.62 3.98
N LYS A 9 -8.47 -13.43 5.25
CA LYS A 9 -7.77 -12.50 6.14
C LYS A 9 -6.33 -12.97 6.38
N LEU A 10 -5.37 -12.09 6.17
CA LEU A 10 -4.00 -12.29 6.63
C LEU A 10 -3.96 -12.05 8.13
N THR A 11 -3.91 -13.12 8.90
CA THR A 11 -3.81 -13.06 10.37
C THR A 11 -2.46 -13.58 10.81
N PRO A 12 -1.86 -12.99 11.87
CA PRO A 12 -0.63 -13.52 12.42
C PRO A 12 -0.85 -14.97 12.91
N GLY A 13 0.10 -15.83 12.58
CA GLY A 13 0.22 -17.17 13.15
C GLY A 13 1.25 -17.21 14.27
N ASN A 14 1.57 -18.41 14.75
CA ASN A 14 2.60 -18.62 15.74
C ASN A 14 3.99 -18.43 15.12
N LEU A 15 4.96 -17.99 15.94
CA LEU A 15 6.35 -17.99 15.52
C LEU A 15 6.81 -19.42 15.24
N THR A 16 7.59 -19.61 14.19
CA THR A 16 8.13 -20.92 13.84
C THR A 16 9.60 -20.87 13.51
N ARG A 17 10.31 -21.94 13.85
CA ARG A 17 11.69 -22.12 13.44
C ARG A 17 11.73 -22.89 12.13
N ILE A 18 12.35 -22.30 11.10
CA ILE A 18 12.40 -22.88 9.76
C ILE A 18 13.57 -23.88 9.64
N ARG A 19 14.68 -23.61 10.33
CA ARG A 19 15.89 -24.41 10.26
C ARG A 19 16.38 -24.78 11.66
N LEU A 20 16.90 -25.97 11.82
CA LEU A 20 17.42 -26.44 13.09
C LEU A 20 18.74 -25.75 13.51
N ASP A 21 19.50 -25.31 12.51
CA ASP A 21 20.76 -24.57 12.66
C ASP A 21 20.61 -23.06 12.79
N ASP A 22 19.39 -22.53 12.70
CA ASP A 22 19.08 -21.11 12.84
C ASP A 22 18.19 -20.91 14.08
N VAL A 23 18.70 -20.14 15.04
CA VAL A 23 18.00 -19.85 16.32
C VAL A 23 16.87 -18.84 16.17
N ARG A 24 16.74 -18.22 15.00
CA ARG A 24 15.72 -17.19 14.78
C ARG A 24 14.34 -17.82 14.59
N ASP A 25 13.38 -17.30 15.33
CA ASP A 25 11.98 -17.58 15.13
C ASP A 25 11.43 -16.64 14.04
N MET A 26 10.75 -17.23 13.07
CA MET A 26 10.19 -16.50 11.93
C MET A 26 8.71 -16.23 12.13
N PRO A 27 8.22 -15.02 11.80
CA PRO A 27 6.80 -14.72 11.82
C PRO A 27 6.07 -15.57 10.78
N THR A 28 4.86 -16.00 11.12
CA THR A 28 4.00 -16.76 10.23
C THR A 28 2.70 -16.02 9.95
N VAL A 29 2.04 -16.44 8.88
CA VAL A 29 0.68 -16.05 8.52
C VAL A 29 -0.20 -17.28 8.60
N LYS A 30 -1.31 -17.16 9.32
CA LYS A 30 -2.32 -18.21 9.38
C LYS A 30 -3.11 -18.22 8.08
N MET A 31 -3.07 -19.34 7.39
CA MET A 31 -3.77 -19.51 6.12
C MET A 31 -5.22 -19.95 6.34
N PRO A 32 -6.16 -19.65 5.41
CA PRO A 32 -7.57 -20.01 5.55
C PRO A 32 -7.81 -21.51 5.72
N TYR A 33 -6.89 -22.36 5.23
CA TYR A 33 -6.94 -23.81 5.37
C TYR A 33 -6.33 -24.33 6.70
N GLY A 34 -6.04 -23.44 7.64
CA GLY A 34 -5.69 -23.80 9.02
C GLY A 34 -4.21 -23.95 9.33
N ASN A 35 -3.31 -23.95 8.34
CA ASN A 35 -1.87 -24.05 8.55
C ASN A 35 -1.21 -22.67 8.70
N ASP A 36 -0.18 -22.60 9.53
CA ASP A 36 0.68 -21.44 9.64
C ASP A 36 1.82 -21.56 8.62
N VAL A 37 2.01 -20.52 7.80
CA VAL A 37 3.06 -20.45 6.79
C VAL A 37 4.03 -19.34 7.15
N ALA A 38 5.33 -19.65 7.23
CA ALA A 38 6.35 -18.64 7.47
C ALA A 38 6.30 -17.55 6.40
N VAL A 39 6.42 -16.28 6.80
CA VAL A 39 6.32 -15.11 5.89
C VAL A 39 7.28 -15.22 4.71
N VAL A 40 8.48 -15.77 4.92
CA VAL A 40 9.48 -15.97 3.86
C VAL A 40 9.02 -16.96 2.77
N HIS A 41 8.10 -17.86 3.09
CA HIS A 41 7.51 -18.84 2.17
C HIS A 41 6.13 -18.39 1.63
N ALA A 42 5.60 -17.28 2.09
CA ALA A 42 4.36 -16.71 1.58
C ALA A 42 4.55 -16.21 0.12
N SER A 43 3.44 -16.07 -0.60
CA SER A 43 3.47 -15.51 -1.96
C SER A 43 4.06 -14.09 -1.98
N SER A 44 4.62 -13.68 -3.12
CA SER A 44 5.20 -12.34 -3.28
C SER A 44 4.20 -11.23 -2.92
N GLY A 45 2.96 -11.36 -3.37
CA GLY A 45 1.89 -10.40 -3.03
C GLY A 45 1.58 -10.35 -1.53
N MET A 46 1.49 -11.49 -0.85
CA MET A 46 1.29 -11.55 0.60
C MET A 46 2.45 -10.88 1.34
N ARG A 47 3.69 -11.19 0.95
CA ARG A 47 4.89 -10.58 1.55
C ARG A 47 4.88 -9.05 1.37
N ARG A 48 4.50 -8.56 0.18
CA ARG A 48 4.40 -7.12 -0.09
C ARG A 48 3.36 -6.44 0.80
N ILE A 49 2.18 -7.02 0.95
CA ILE A 49 1.13 -6.49 1.84
C ILE A 49 1.57 -6.49 3.31
N ILE A 50 2.21 -7.57 3.76
CA ILE A 50 2.72 -7.66 5.14
C ILE A 50 3.81 -6.62 5.36
N ALA A 51 4.75 -6.47 4.42
CA ALA A 51 5.81 -5.47 4.49
C ALA A 51 5.23 -4.05 4.53
N LEU A 52 4.26 -3.74 3.67
CA LEU A 52 3.58 -2.44 3.67
C LEU A 52 2.94 -2.15 5.03
N ALA A 53 2.17 -3.11 5.57
CA ALA A 53 1.54 -2.96 6.88
C ALA A 53 2.58 -2.76 8.00
N TYR A 54 3.67 -3.54 7.98
CA TYR A 54 4.76 -3.41 8.94
C TYR A 54 5.42 -2.03 8.86
N PHE A 55 5.79 -1.57 7.66
CA PHE A 55 6.44 -0.27 7.49
C PHE A 55 5.54 0.89 7.92
N LEU A 56 4.23 0.82 7.66
CA LEU A 56 3.29 1.84 8.11
C LEU A 56 3.30 1.98 9.64
N VAL A 57 3.16 0.86 10.34
CA VAL A 57 3.17 0.87 11.82
C VAL A 57 4.53 1.30 12.34
N TRP A 58 5.61 0.76 11.79
CA TRP A 58 6.97 1.09 12.20
C TRP A 58 7.30 2.58 12.00
N CYS A 59 7.01 3.14 10.82
CA CYS A 59 7.24 4.56 10.56
C CYS A 59 6.45 5.45 11.52
N TRP A 60 5.21 5.08 11.83
CA TRP A 60 4.38 5.81 12.77
C TRP A 60 4.95 5.76 14.20
N GLU A 61 5.37 4.60 14.66
CA GLU A 61 6.03 4.43 15.97
C GLU A 61 7.33 5.24 16.07
N GLU A 62 8.16 5.21 15.04
CA GLU A 62 9.40 5.99 15.00
C GLU A 62 9.11 7.51 14.95
N HIS A 63 8.07 7.96 14.23
CA HIS A 63 7.65 9.35 14.22
C HIS A 63 7.23 9.84 15.63
N ILE A 64 6.44 9.02 16.35
CA ILE A 64 6.07 9.34 17.75
C ILE A 64 7.31 9.45 18.63
N LYS A 65 8.26 8.54 18.50
CA LYS A 65 9.51 8.56 19.29
C LYS A 65 10.35 9.80 18.98
N ALA A 66 10.49 10.13 17.69
CA ALA A 66 11.22 11.33 17.25
C ALA A 66 10.60 12.61 17.79
N ALA A 67 9.29 12.78 17.69
CA ALA A 67 8.57 13.94 18.21
C ALA A 67 8.80 14.09 19.73
N LYS A 68 8.75 13.00 20.50
CA LYS A 68 9.04 13.00 21.95
C LYS A 68 10.47 13.44 22.25
N LEU A 69 11.45 12.96 21.48
CA LEU A 69 12.86 13.32 21.67
C LEU A 69 13.12 14.81 21.37
N LEU A 70 12.39 15.36 20.39
CA LEU A 70 12.50 16.77 20.01
C LEU A 70 11.62 17.70 20.85
N SER A 71 10.80 17.14 21.75
CA SER A 71 9.79 17.87 22.53
C SER A 71 8.79 18.60 21.62
N GLU A 72 8.47 18.01 20.47
CA GLU A 72 7.52 18.53 19.49
C GLU A 72 6.20 17.74 19.50
N ASN A 73 5.16 18.32 18.94
CA ASN A 73 3.90 17.62 18.71
C ASN A 73 4.03 16.67 17.52
N THR A 74 3.41 15.50 17.61
CA THR A 74 3.33 14.56 16.51
C THR A 74 2.48 15.14 15.38
N SER A 75 3.02 15.20 14.16
CA SER A 75 2.23 15.59 12.98
C SER A 75 1.22 14.49 12.64
N ASN A 76 0.01 14.88 12.24
CA ASN A 76 -1.00 13.97 11.70
C ASN A 76 -1.03 13.94 10.16
N GLN A 77 -0.11 14.65 9.51
CA GLN A 77 0.01 14.69 8.05
C GLN A 77 0.85 13.52 7.56
N VAL A 78 0.31 12.78 6.60
CA VAL A 78 0.97 11.60 6.02
C VAL A 78 0.96 11.69 4.50
N VAL A 79 2.14 11.59 3.90
CA VAL A 79 2.31 11.55 2.45
C VAL A 79 2.84 10.19 2.04
N PHE A 80 2.12 9.50 1.16
CA PHE A 80 2.57 8.26 0.53
C PHE A 80 3.07 8.52 -0.89
N LEU A 81 4.29 8.09 -1.17
CA LEU A 81 4.84 8.00 -2.51
C LEU A 81 4.95 6.52 -2.86
N ILE A 82 4.14 6.05 -3.80
CA ILE A 82 4.09 4.63 -4.14
C ILE A 82 4.27 4.47 -5.63
N ASP A 83 5.35 3.84 -6.02
CA ASP A 83 5.62 3.45 -7.39
C ASP A 83 5.20 1.99 -7.60
N GLU A 84 4.55 1.72 -8.75
CA GLU A 84 4.03 0.39 -9.10
C GLU A 84 3.27 -0.28 -7.94
N VAL A 85 2.26 0.41 -7.41
CA VAL A 85 1.48 -0.10 -6.26
C VAL A 85 0.90 -1.50 -6.50
N GLU A 86 0.63 -1.86 -7.76
CA GLU A 86 0.13 -3.16 -8.22
C GLU A 86 1.18 -4.25 -8.31
N SER A 87 2.47 -3.93 -8.30
CA SER A 87 3.54 -4.89 -8.55
C SER A 87 3.42 -6.11 -7.64
N HIS A 88 3.46 -7.30 -8.22
CA HIS A 88 3.29 -8.59 -7.55
C HIS A 88 1.95 -8.83 -6.83
N LEU A 89 0.97 -7.93 -6.97
CA LEU A 89 -0.35 -8.11 -6.35
C LEU A 89 -1.29 -8.88 -7.28
N HIS A 90 -2.03 -9.83 -6.70
CA HIS A 90 -3.13 -10.47 -7.40
C HIS A 90 -4.22 -9.41 -7.76
N PRO A 91 -4.93 -9.51 -8.91
CA PRO A 91 -5.95 -8.55 -9.33
C PRO A 91 -7.00 -8.18 -8.27
N LYS A 92 -7.38 -9.12 -7.41
CA LYS A 92 -8.29 -8.84 -6.28
C LYS A 92 -7.72 -7.82 -5.28
N TRP A 93 -6.40 -7.81 -5.10
CA TRP A 93 -5.71 -6.86 -4.23
C TRP A 93 -5.57 -5.50 -4.91
N GLN A 94 -5.26 -5.49 -6.19
CA GLN A 94 -5.13 -4.26 -6.97
C GLN A 94 -6.40 -3.40 -6.90
N ARG A 95 -7.58 -4.05 -6.94
CA ARG A 95 -8.88 -3.36 -6.82
C ARG A 95 -9.17 -2.76 -5.44
N LYS A 96 -8.33 -2.98 -4.43
CA LYS A 96 -8.61 -2.59 -3.04
C LYS A 96 -7.45 -1.90 -2.36
N ILE A 97 -6.27 -1.88 -2.98
CA ILE A 97 -5.04 -1.49 -2.28
C ILE A 97 -5.08 -0.04 -1.81
N ILE A 98 -5.48 0.92 -2.67
CA ILE A 98 -5.52 2.33 -2.29
C ILE A 98 -6.60 2.60 -1.22
N PRO A 99 -7.87 2.19 -1.40
CA PRO A 99 -8.86 2.35 -0.34
C PRO A 99 -8.49 1.67 0.97
N ALA A 100 -7.84 0.50 0.90
CA ALA A 100 -7.40 -0.21 2.10
C ALA A 100 -6.27 0.51 2.82
N LEU A 101 -5.31 1.09 2.07
CA LEU A 101 -4.23 1.90 2.61
C LEU A 101 -4.78 3.10 3.39
N LEU A 102 -5.67 3.87 2.78
CA LEU A 102 -6.30 5.02 3.42
C LEU A 102 -7.02 4.63 4.73
N LYS A 103 -7.78 3.52 4.73
CA LYS A 103 -8.45 3.01 5.94
C LYS A 103 -7.47 2.62 7.04
N VAL A 104 -6.34 2.00 6.69
CA VAL A 104 -5.31 1.63 7.68
C VAL A 104 -4.76 2.88 8.36
N VAL A 105 -4.39 3.89 7.59
CA VAL A 105 -3.83 5.13 8.16
C VAL A 105 -4.85 5.83 9.05
N GLN A 106 -6.08 5.98 8.60
CA GLN A 106 -7.16 6.56 9.40
C GLN A 106 -7.43 5.79 10.71
N SER A 107 -7.18 4.47 10.71
CA SER A 107 -7.32 3.65 11.92
C SER A 107 -6.13 3.76 12.87
N LEU A 108 -4.94 4.09 12.35
CA LEU A 108 -3.71 4.25 13.15
C LEU A 108 -3.57 5.66 13.73
N ILE A 109 -4.00 6.67 12.98
CA ILE A 109 -3.80 8.08 13.30
C ILE A 109 -5.15 8.76 13.34
N SER A 110 -5.59 9.17 14.53
CA SER A 110 -6.84 9.93 14.68
C SER A 110 -6.70 11.30 14.02
N GLY A 111 -7.62 11.64 13.11
CA GLY A 111 -7.59 12.92 12.38
C GLY A 111 -6.46 13.01 11.35
N ALA A 112 -6.00 11.87 10.82
CA ALA A 112 -4.96 11.86 9.78
C ALA A 112 -5.39 12.62 8.53
N GLU A 113 -4.52 13.52 8.08
CA GLU A 113 -4.55 14.17 6.77
C GLU A 113 -3.64 13.39 5.84
N VAL A 114 -4.22 12.71 4.86
CA VAL A 114 -3.49 11.73 4.04
C VAL A 114 -3.46 12.18 2.59
N GLN A 115 -2.25 12.27 2.03
CA GLN A 115 -2.02 12.44 0.61
C GLN A 115 -1.37 11.18 0.04
N VAL A 116 -1.91 10.66 -1.06
CA VAL A 116 -1.34 9.51 -1.78
C VAL A 116 -0.94 9.95 -3.18
N LEU A 117 0.35 9.82 -3.50
CA LEU A 117 0.87 9.92 -4.86
C LEU A 117 1.23 8.50 -5.31
N ALA A 118 0.43 7.95 -6.21
CA ALA A 118 0.63 6.60 -6.72
C ALA A 118 0.89 6.64 -8.23
N VAL A 119 1.96 5.95 -8.64
CA VAL A 119 2.22 5.66 -10.07
C VAL A 119 1.79 4.22 -10.32
N THR A 120 1.05 4.00 -11.39
CA THR A 120 0.52 2.67 -11.72
C THR A 120 0.32 2.50 -13.21
N HIS A 121 0.50 1.27 -13.69
CA HIS A 121 0.12 0.85 -15.03
C HIS A 121 -1.17 0.01 -15.03
N SER A 122 -1.77 -0.22 -13.86
CA SER A 122 -2.90 -1.12 -13.70
C SER A 122 -4.25 -0.39 -13.79
N PRO A 123 -5.09 -0.72 -14.80
CA PRO A 123 -6.46 -0.22 -14.83
C PRO A 123 -7.28 -0.67 -13.62
N LEU A 124 -6.90 -1.76 -12.94
CA LEU A 124 -7.59 -2.22 -11.74
C LEU A 124 -7.31 -1.34 -10.52
N VAL A 125 -6.11 -0.78 -10.42
CA VAL A 125 -5.79 0.21 -9.39
C VAL A 125 -6.54 1.50 -9.67
N MET A 126 -6.59 1.92 -10.94
CA MET A 126 -7.38 3.09 -11.37
C MET A 126 -8.86 2.92 -10.98
N ALA A 127 -9.47 1.77 -11.32
CA ALA A 127 -10.84 1.46 -10.93
C ALA A 127 -11.05 1.40 -9.40
N SER A 128 -10.01 1.13 -8.63
CA SER A 128 -10.11 1.03 -7.16
C SER A 128 -10.42 2.36 -6.49
N VAL A 129 -10.05 3.47 -7.10
CA VAL A 129 -10.25 4.82 -6.57
C VAL A 129 -11.50 5.51 -7.12
N GLU A 130 -12.14 4.92 -8.15
CA GLU A 130 -13.25 5.52 -8.90
C GLU A 130 -14.39 6.02 -8.00
N THR A 131 -14.74 5.27 -6.96
CA THR A 131 -15.84 5.62 -6.04
C THR A 131 -15.46 6.67 -4.99
N GLN A 132 -14.16 6.97 -4.84
CA GLN A 132 -13.63 7.89 -3.83
C GLN A 132 -12.99 9.14 -4.44
N PHE A 133 -12.78 9.13 -5.75
CA PHE A 133 -12.15 10.23 -6.47
C PHE A 133 -13.03 11.48 -6.46
N SER A 134 -12.46 12.60 -6.01
CA SER A 134 -13.06 13.92 -6.00
C SER A 134 -12.24 14.86 -6.88
N GLU A 135 -12.81 15.40 -7.95
CA GLU A 135 -12.10 16.34 -8.83
C GLU A 135 -11.66 17.64 -8.13
N LEU A 136 -12.22 17.93 -6.96
CA LEU A 136 -11.84 19.11 -6.15
C LEU A 136 -10.55 18.85 -5.38
N ASP A 137 -10.34 17.62 -4.89
CA ASP A 137 -9.25 17.28 -3.98
C ASP A 137 -8.21 16.39 -4.64
N ASP A 138 -8.59 15.64 -5.70
CA ASP A 138 -7.75 14.66 -6.36
C ASP A 138 -7.37 15.08 -7.78
N ALA A 139 -6.27 14.55 -8.28
CA ALA A 139 -5.81 14.80 -9.64
C ALA A 139 -5.30 13.53 -10.29
N TRP A 140 -5.62 13.41 -11.57
CA TRP A 140 -5.15 12.37 -12.46
C TRP A 140 -4.18 12.93 -13.49
N PHE A 141 -3.06 12.24 -13.69
CA PHE A 141 -2.04 12.66 -14.65
C PHE A 141 -1.61 11.47 -15.52
N ASP A 142 -1.46 11.73 -16.81
CA ASP A 142 -0.75 10.84 -17.71
C ASP A 142 0.71 11.28 -17.85
N LEU A 143 1.61 10.29 -17.86
CA LEU A 143 3.03 10.48 -18.16
C LEU A 143 3.32 9.78 -19.49
N ASP A 144 3.61 10.55 -20.52
CA ASP A 144 3.95 10.04 -21.84
C ASP A 144 5.35 10.46 -22.27
N LEU A 145 6.02 9.60 -23.02
CA LEU A 145 7.28 9.92 -23.68
C LEU A 145 7.01 10.42 -25.09
N VAL A 146 7.17 11.70 -25.30
CA VAL A 146 6.90 12.36 -26.59
C VAL A 146 8.20 12.72 -27.28
N GLN A 147 8.31 12.37 -28.56
CA GLN A 147 9.45 12.77 -29.41
C GLN A 147 9.22 14.19 -29.96
N GLN A 148 10.12 15.12 -29.61
CA GLN A 148 10.15 16.47 -30.17
C GLN A 148 11.54 16.75 -30.78
N ASN A 149 11.57 17.06 -32.08
CA ASN A 149 12.81 17.50 -32.80
C ASN A 149 14.04 16.61 -32.55
N ASN A 150 13.94 15.30 -32.70
CA ASN A 150 14.97 14.28 -32.40
C ASN A 150 15.32 14.05 -30.92
N ASP A 151 14.71 14.77 -30.00
CA ASP A 151 14.85 14.54 -28.57
C ASP A 151 13.60 13.89 -27.99
N PHE A 152 13.75 13.14 -26.90
CA PHE A 152 12.65 12.60 -26.12
C PHE A 152 12.37 13.45 -24.89
N LYS A 153 11.10 13.80 -24.71
CA LYS A 153 10.66 14.57 -23.56
C LYS A 153 9.51 13.84 -22.84
N VAL A 154 9.59 13.81 -21.50
CA VAL A 154 8.47 13.34 -20.70
C VAL A 154 7.42 14.45 -20.64
N GLU A 155 6.23 14.14 -21.11
CA GLU A 155 5.07 15.02 -20.99
C GLU A 155 4.21 14.57 -19.79
N PHE A 156 3.84 15.54 -18.97
CA PHE A 156 3.02 15.35 -17.77
C PHE A 156 1.71 16.12 -17.95
N VAL A 157 0.63 15.40 -18.23
CA VAL A 157 -0.64 16.02 -18.61
C VAL A 157 -1.72 15.67 -17.59
N LYS A 158 -2.32 16.68 -16.99
CA LYS A 158 -3.51 16.49 -16.16
C LYS A 158 -4.70 16.12 -17.05
N ARG A 159 -5.35 15.02 -16.72
CA ARG A 159 -6.54 14.53 -17.42
C ARG A 159 -7.78 14.59 -16.52
N PRO A 160 -8.97 14.76 -17.11
CA PRO A 160 -10.20 14.48 -16.38
C PRO A 160 -10.25 13.00 -16.00
N PHE A 161 -10.75 12.70 -14.81
CA PHE A 161 -10.94 11.32 -14.40
C PHE A 161 -12.14 10.72 -15.16
N ILE A 162 -11.88 9.73 -16.00
CA ILE A 162 -12.90 9.01 -16.75
C ILE A 162 -13.24 7.73 -15.98
N LYS A 163 -14.50 7.58 -15.56
CA LYS A 163 -14.98 6.36 -14.94
C LYS A 163 -14.94 5.21 -15.95
N LEU A 164 -14.46 4.03 -15.48
CA LEU A 164 -14.36 2.82 -16.31
C LEU A 164 -15.73 2.16 -16.58
N GLY A 165 -16.77 2.92 -16.75
CA GLY A 165 -18.12 2.41 -16.99
C GLY A 165 -19.01 3.35 -17.80
N ASP A 166 -18.46 4.47 -18.22
CA ASP A 166 -19.14 5.45 -19.10
C ASP A 166 -18.69 5.22 -20.59
#